data_9f07bbf289ee4a1657a299fb883ed65e
#
_entry.id   9f07bbf289ee4a1657a299fb883ed65e
#
_cell.length_a   1.000
_cell.length_b   1.000
_cell.length_c   1.000
_cell.angle_alpha   90.00
_cell.angle_beta   90.00
_cell.angle_gamma   90.00
#
_symmetry.space_group_name_H-M   'P 1'
#
loop_
_entity.id
_entity.type
_entity.pdbx_description
1 polymer ?
#
loop_
_entity_poly.entity_id
_entity_poly.type
_entity_poly.pdbx_seq_one_letter_code
_entity_poly.pdbx_strand_id
1 'polypeptide(L)'
;LEDINTKLKERAGELNIEIDIFQSNSEAEIIEKIQSLTSDFTIINPAAFTHSSVAIRDSLVAKKIRFIEVHLSNVFARESFRKNSFFSDVAVGVISGLGPEGYIAALNYINQSEKISR
;
A
#
# COMPACT_ATOMS: atom_id res chain seq x y z
N LEU A 1 12.97 4.08 -7.40
CA LEU A 1 11.53 3.98 -7.64
C LEU A 1 11.18 3.43 -9.01
N GLU A 2 11.92 3.84 -10.05
CA GLU A 2 11.67 3.30 -11.37
C GLU A 2 11.95 1.81 -11.44
N ASP A 3 12.98 1.32 -10.74
CA ASP A 3 13.29 -0.10 -10.70
C ASP A 3 12.18 -0.91 -10.08
N ILE A 4 11.61 -0.43 -8.97
CA ILE A 4 10.51 -1.16 -8.32
C ILE A 4 9.24 -1.08 -9.15
N ASN A 5 8.98 0.04 -9.81
CA ASN A 5 7.83 0.17 -10.70
C ASN A 5 7.94 -0.82 -11.86
N THR A 6 9.13 -0.96 -12.44
CA THR A 6 9.38 -1.92 -13.52
C THR A 6 9.16 -3.36 -13.05
N LYS A 7 9.71 -3.71 -11.88
CA LYS A 7 9.54 -5.04 -11.30
C LYS A 7 8.08 -5.36 -11.00
N LEU A 8 7.33 -4.38 -10.48
CA LEU A 8 5.90 -4.55 -10.20
C LEU A 8 5.11 -4.79 -11.48
N LYS A 9 5.40 -4.02 -12.54
CA LYS A 9 4.73 -4.20 -13.83
C LYS A 9 5.03 -5.55 -14.44
N GLU A 10 6.28 -6.00 -14.37
CA GLU A 10 6.68 -7.31 -14.86
C GLU A 10 5.97 -8.42 -14.09
N ARG A 11 5.95 -8.34 -12.76
CA ARG A 11 5.30 -9.36 -11.94
C ARG A 11 3.79 -9.37 -12.16
N ALA A 12 3.18 -8.20 -12.25
CA ALA A 12 1.76 -8.09 -12.56
C ALA A 12 1.42 -8.73 -13.90
N GLY A 13 2.26 -8.50 -14.91
CA GLY A 13 2.11 -9.14 -16.22
C GLY A 13 2.17 -10.66 -16.15
N GLU A 14 3.13 -11.20 -15.38
CA GLU A 14 3.25 -12.64 -15.16
C GLU A 14 1.99 -13.24 -14.51
N LEU A 15 1.35 -12.47 -13.64
CA LEU A 15 0.17 -12.90 -12.88
C LEU A 15 -1.14 -12.55 -13.58
N ASN A 16 -1.09 -11.89 -14.74
CA ASN A 16 -2.27 -11.38 -15.46
C ASN A 16 -3.09 -10.41 -14.59
N ILE A 17 -2.40 -9.55 -13.85
CA ILE A 17 -3.02 -8.52 -13.01
C ILE A 17 -2.79 -7.17 -13.68
N GLU A 18 -3.87 -6.39 -13.80
CA GLU A 18 -3.79 -5.00 -14.25
C GLU A 18 -3.36 -4.14 -13.06
N ILE A 19 -2.34 -3.30 -13.25
CA ILE A 19 -1.77 -2.49 -12.19
C ILE A 19 -1.73 -1.01 -12.60
N ASP A 20 -2.06 -0.15 -11.66
CA ASP A 20 -1.93 1.30 -11.79
C ASP A 20 -1.02 1.79 -10.68
N ILE A 21 -0.02 2.59 -11.02
CA ILE A 21 0.98 3.08 -10.07
C ILE A 21 0.86 4.59 -9.95
N PHE A 22 0.81 5.06 -8.71
CA PHE A 22 0.66 6.48 -8.38
C PHE A 22 1.62 6.85 -7.25
N GLN A 23 2.18 8.05 -7.32
CA GLN A 23 3.06 8.56 -6.28
C GLN A 23 2.85 10.06 -6.13
N SER A 24 2.75 10.53 -4.90
CA SER A 24 2.64 11.96 -4.59
C SER A 24 3.09 12.24 -3.17
N ASN A 25 3.65 13.42 -2.93
CA ASN A 25 3.94 13.94 -1.60
C ASN A 25 2.83 14.85 -1.08
N SER A 26 1.75 15.02 -1.83
CA SER A 26 0.62 15.85 -1.47
C SER A 26 -0.48 15.01 -0.85
N GLU A 27 -0.85 15.31 0.39
CA GLU A 27 -1.96 14.65 1.07
C GLU A 27 -3.26 14.80 0.27
N ALA A 28 -3.51 15.99 -0.26
CA ALA A 28 -4.71 16.25 -1.06
C ALA A 28 -4.76 15.40 -2.33
N GLU A 29 -3.64 15.27 -3.04
CA GLU A 29 -3.59 14.44 -4.24
C GLU A 29 -3.78 12.96 -3.93
N ILE A 30 -3.22 12.49 -2.81
CA ILE A 30 -3.38 11.10 -2.38
C ILE A 30 -4.85 10.83 -2.07
N ILE A 31 -5.51 11.73 -1.36
CA ILE A 31 -6.93 11.60 -1.03
C ILE A 31 -7.79 11.58 -2.30
N GLU A 32 -7.52 12.48 -3.24
CA GLU A 32 -8.22 12.51 -4.53
C GLU A 32 -8.05 11.20 -5.29
N LYS A 33 -6.83 10.66 -5.29
CA LYS A 33 -6.56 9.39 -5.96
C LYS A 33 -7.35 8.26 -5.30
N ILE A 34 -7.37 8.19 -3.98
CA ILE A 34 -8.13 7.18 -3.24
C ILE A 34 -9.62 7.27 -3.59
N GLN A 35 -10.18 8.48 -3.63
CA GLN A 35 -11.58 8.69 -3.96
C GLN A 35 -11.93 8.26 -5.39
N SER A 36 -10.95 8.26 -6.29
CA SER A 36 -11.12 7.86 -7.68
C SER A 36 -10.88 6.37 -7.95
N LEU A 37 -10.42 5.61 -6.95
CA LEU A 37 -10.06 4.22 -7.15
C LEU A 37 -11.26 3.35 -7.52
N THR A 38 -11.04 2.49 -8.52
CA THR A 38 -11.99 1.47 -8.95
C THR A 38 -11.39 0.07 -8.86
N SER A 39 -10.14 -0.03 -8.43
CA SER A 39 -9.41 -1.29 -8.32
C SER A 39 -9.93 -2.13 -7.14
N ASP A 40 -9.71 -3.43 -7.24
CA ASP A 40 -10.18 -4.39 -6.22
C ASP A 40 -9.33 -4.37 -4.95
N PHE A 41 -8.07 -3.97 -5.09
CA PHE A 41 -7.12 -4.01 -3.99
C PHE A 41 -6.05 -2.94 -4.17
N THR A 42 -5.49 -2.45 -3.07
CA THR A 42 -4.49 -1.38 -3.09
C THR A 42 -3.28 -1.77 -2.24
N ILE A 43 -2.10 -1.41 -2.70
CA ILE A 43 -0.89 -1.46 -1.92
C ILE A 43 -0.50 -0.01 -1.65
N ILE A 44 -0.35 0.36 -0.38
CA ILE A 44 -0.05 1.73 -0.01
C ILE A 44 1.20 1.81 0.87
N ASN A 45 2.12 2.69 0.50
CA ASN A 45 3.20 3.13 1.36
C ASN A 45 2.92 4.58 1.73
N PRO A 46 2.33 4.84 2.90
CA PRO A 46 1.99 6.22 3.27
C PRO A 46 3.20 7.05 3.70
N ALA A 47 4.38 6.46 3.80
CA ALA A 47 5.62 7.15 4.20
C ALA A 47 5.41 7.92 5.50
N ALA A 48 5.78 9.20 5.53
CA ALA A 48 5.64 10.02 6.75
C ALA A 48 4.18 10.23 7.16
N PHE A 49 3.23 10.15 6.23
CA PHE A 49 1.80 10.27 6.55
C PHE A 49 1.28 9.11 7.40
N THR A 50 2.02 8.01 7.47
CA THR A 50 1.71 6.87 8.34
C THR A 50 1.43 7.30 9.78
N HIS A 51 2.18 8.29 10.24
CA HIS A 51 2.18 8.72 11.65
C HIS A 51 1.42 10.01 11.88
N SER A 52 0.76 10.55 10.86
CA SER A 52 0.17 11.89 10.96
C SER A 52 -1.16 12.08 10.24
N SER A 53 -1.46 11.30 9.20
CA SER A 53 -2.63 11.60 8.38
C SER A 53 -3.88 10.80 8.76
N VAL A 54 -4.74 11.43 9.54
CA VAL A 54 -6.09 10.94 9.78
C VAL A 54 -6.93 11.06 8.51
N ALA A 55 -6.70 12.10 7.70
CA ALA A 55 -7.48 12.34 6.49
C ALA A 55 -7.30 11.24 5.44
N ILE A 56 -6.07 10.75 5.24
CA ILE A 56 -5.83 9.63 4.33
C ILE A 56 -6.48 8.36 4.90
N ARG A 57 -6.33 8.09 6.19
CA ARG A 57 -7.00 6.97 6.85
C ARG A 57 -8.51 7.00 6.60
N ASP A 58 -9.13 8.15 6.86
CA ASP A 58 -10.58 8.30 6.72
C ASP A 58 -11.04 8.08 5.29
N SER A 59 -10.25 8.51 4.31
CA SER A 59 -10.55 8.28 2.89
C SER A 59 -10.58 6.79 2.56
N LEU A 60 -9.61 6.03 3.07
CA LEU A 60 -9.53 4.58 2.84
C LEU A 60 -10.72 3.87 3.48
N VAL A 61 -11.08 4.26 4.70
CA VAL A 61 -12.20 3.67 5.44
C VAL A 61 -13.53 4.00 4.76
N ALA A 62 -13.74 5.27 4.42
CA ALA A 62 -14.99 5.72 3.79
C ALA A 62 -15.24 5.03 2.46
N LYS A 63 -14.21 4.83 1.67
CA LYS A 63 -14.28 4.16 0.37
C LYS A 63 -14.27 2.63 0.49
N LYS A 64 -14.06 2.10 1.70
CA LYS A 64 -13.98 0.66 1.98
C LYS A 64 -12.88 -0.02 1.16
N ILE A 65 -11.74 0.65 1.04
CA ILE A 65 -10.59 0.14 0.29
C ILE A 65 -9.96 -1.02 1.05
N ARG A 66 -9.79 -2.16 0.37
CA ARG A 66 -8.96 -3.26 0.88
C ARG A 66 -7.52 -2.92 0.52
N PHE A 67 -6.64 -2.84 1.51
CA PHE A 67 -5.27 -2.44 1.23
C PHE A 67 -4.26 -3.15 2.13
N ILE A 68 -3.04 -3.27 1.62
CA ILE A 68 -1.87 -3.70 2.37
C ILE A 68 -0.97 -2.50 2.58
N GLU A 69 -0.60 -2.27 3.82
CA GLU A 69 0.34 -1.21 4.20
C GLU A 69 1.76 -1.74 4.04
N VAL A 70 2.61 -1.00 3.33
CA VAL A 70 4.01 -1.39 3.09
C VAL A 70 4.94 -0.29 3.58
N HIS A 71 5.96 -0.68 4.30
CA HIS A 71 7.07 0.18 4.71
C HIS A 71 8.38 -0.45 4.25
N LEU A 72 9.25 0.34 3.62
CA LEU A 72 10.54 -0.16 3.13
C LEU A 72 11.47 -0.53 4.26
N SER A 73 11.54 0.32 5.30
CA SER A 73 12.38 0.06 6.47
C SER A 73 11.55 -0.56 7.59
N ASN A 74 12.26 -1.20 8.54
CA ASN A 74 11.61 -1.73 9.73
C ASN A 74 11.27 -0.59 10.68
N VAL A 75 10.01 -0.15 10.68
CA VAL A 75 9.53 0.96 11.50
C VAL A 75 9.65 0.67 13.00
N PHE A 76 9.64 -0.60 13.39
CA PHE A 76 9.75 -1.01 14.79
C PHE A 76 11.18 -0.90 15.34
N ALA A 77 12.16 -0.74 14.46
CA ALA A 77 13.56 -0.53 14.84
C ALA A 77 13.95 0.95 14.87
N ARG A 78 13.00 1.84 14.63
CA ARG A 78 13.22 3.29 14.58
C ARG A 78 12.66 3.96 15.82
N GLU A 79 12.50 5.29 15.78
CA GLU A 79 11.98 6.06 16.92
C GLU A 79 10.59 5.57 17.30
N SER A 80 10.24 5.67 18.60
CA SER A 80 9.00 5.09 19.10
C SER A 80 7.74 5.62 18.40
N PHE A 81 7.72 6.90 17.97
CA PHE A 81 6.54 7.43 17.24
C PHE A 81 6.31 6.73 15.90
N ARG A 82 7.36 6.14 15.29
CA ARG A 82 7.25 5.43 14.01
C ARG A 82 6.65 4.03 14.15
N LYS A 83 6.50 3.56 15.39
CA LYS A 83 5.85 2.27 15.67
C LYS A 83 4.33 2.37 15.57
N ASN A 84 3.78 3.58 15.69
CA ASN A 84 2.34 3.80 15.64
C ASN A 84 1.92 4.21 14.23
N SER A 85 1.00 3.47 13.65
CA SER A 85 0.45 3.76 12.33
C SER A 85 -1.03 4.09 12.45
N PHE A 86 -1.47 5.11 11.71
CA PHE A 86 -2.88 5.42 11.57
C PHE A 86 -3.58 4.49 10.57
N PHE A 87 -2.87 3.51 9.99
CA PHE A 87 -3.41 2.66 8.93
C PHE A 87 -3.45 1.18 9.28
N SER A 88 -2.56 0.73 10.18
CA SER A 88 -2.36 -0.71 10.41
C SER A 88 -3.61 -1.42 10.92
N ASP A 89 -4.42 -0.75 11.72
CA ASP A 89 -5.63 -1.35 12.29
C ASP A 89 -6.77 -1.53 11.28
N VAL A 90 -6.72 -0.81 10.15
CA VAL A 90 -7.75 -0.90 9.10
C VAL A 90 -7.22 -1.57 7.83
N ALA A 91 -5.93 -1.90 7.78
CA ALA A 91 -5.31 -2.62 6.66
C ALA A 91 -5.65 -4.10 6.73
N VAL A 92 -5.65 -4.76 5.57
CA VAL A 92 -5.74 -6.22 5.49
C VAL A 92 -4.49 -6.85 6.09
N GLY A 93 -3.33 -6.23 5.88
CA GLY A 93 -2.06 -6.67 6.43
C GLY A 93 -1.01 -5.59 6.34
N VAL A 94 0.12 -5.83 6.99
CA VAL A 94 1.24 -4.88 7.05
C VAL A 94 2.52 -5.62 6.71
N ILE A 95 3.33 -5.04 5.83
CA ILE A 95 4.67 -5.53 5.49
C ILE A 95 5.66 -4.42 5.83
N SER A 96 6.68 -4.75 6.60
CA SER A 96 7.66 -3.77 7.08
C SER A 96 9.06 -4.36 7.05
N GLY A 97 10.03 -3.60 6.57
CA GLY A 97 11.44 -3.94 6.68
C GLY A 97 12.02 -4.78 5.56
N LEU A 98 11.28 -5.03 4.48
CA LEU A 98 11.75 -5.85 3.36
C LEU A 98 12.31 -5.02 2.20
N GLY A 99 12.47 -3.71 2.38
CA GLY A 99 12.86 -2.84 1.29
C GLY A 99 11.83 -2.86 0.15
N PRO A 100 12.26 -2.59 -1.09
CA PRO A 100 11.33 -2.60 -2.25
C PRO A 100 10.65 -3.94 -2.48
N GLU A 101 11.24 -5.05 -2.04
CA GLU A 101 10.63 -6.38 -2.17
C GLU A 101 9.30 -6.49 -1.41
N GLY A 102 9.04 -5.59 -0.46
CA GLY A 102 7.76 -5.54 0.24
C GLY A 102 6.57 -5.35 -0.69
N TYR A 103 6.74 -4.55 -1.74
CA TYR A 103 5.68 -4.36 -2.73
C TYR A 103 5.39 -5.64 -3.51
N ILE A 104 6.44 -6.38 -3.87
CA ILE A 104 6.30 -7.66 -4.61
C ILE A 104 5.61 -8.68 -3.71
N ALA A 105 5.99 -8.75 -2.44
CA ALA A 105 5.36 -9.64 -1.47
C ALA A 105 3.87 -9.34 -1.34
N ALA A 106 3.51 -8.05 -1.27
CA ALA A 106 2.11 -7.64 -1.21
C ALA A 106 1.34 -8.06 -2.47
N LEU A 107 1.92 -7.85 -3.64
CA LEU A 107 1.29 -8.24 -4.90
C LEU A 107 1.06 -9.75 -4.98
N ASN A 108 2.04 -10.54 -4.56
CA ASN A 108 1.92 -11.99 -4.53
C ASN A 108 0.80 -12.44 -3.58
N TYR A 109 0.71 -11.81 -2.42
CA TYR A 109 -0.36 -12.11 -1.47
C TYR A 109 -1.73 -11.78 -2.08
N ILE A 110 -1.88 -10.63 -2.69
CA ILE A 110 -3.13 -10.20 -3.32
C ILE A 110 -3.56 -11.21 -4.40
N ASN A 111 -2.63 -11.62 -5.24
CA ASN A 111 -2.89 -12.61 -6.28
C ASN A 111 -3.41 -13.92 -5.69
N GLN A 112 -2.76 -14.42 -4.65
CA GLN A 112 -3.17 -15.66 -3.99
C GLN A 112 -4.53 -15.51 -3.30
N SER A 113 -4.74 -14.41 -2.61
CA SER A 113 -5.98 -14.09 -1.90
C SER A 113 -7.18 -14.05 -2.86
N GLU A 114 -7.04 -13.39 -4.00
CA GLU A 114 -8.12 -13.31 -5.00
C GLU A 114 -8.43 -14.67 -5.64
N LYS A 115 -7.43 -15.53 -5.80
CA LYS A 115 -7.65 -16.88 -6.30
C LYS A 115 -8.46 -17.74 -5.32
N ILE A 116 -8.22 -17.58 -4.03
CA ILE A 116 -8.94 -18.30 -2.99
C ILE A 116 -10.40 -17.83 -2.92
N SER A 117 -10.63 -16.53 -3.15
CA SER A 117 -11.96 -15.92 -3.10
C SER A 117 -12.85 -16.31 -4.28
N ARG A 118 -12.24 -16.79 -5.34
CA ARG A 118 -12.94 -17.21 -6.55
C ARG A 118 -13.37 -18.66 -6.42
#